data_e8569da73518b63c5fd5daa801def200
#
_entry.id   e8569da73518b63c5fd5daa801def200
#
_cell.length_a   1.000
_cell.length_b   1.000
_cell.length_c   1.000
_cell.angle_alpha   90.00
_cell.angle_beta   90.00
_cell.angle_gamma   90.00
#
_symmetry.space_group_name_H-M   'P 1'
#
loop_
_entity.id
_entity.type
_entity.pdbx_description
1 polymer ?
#
loop_
_entity_poly.entity_id
_entity_poly.type
_entity_poly.pdbx_seq_one_letter_code
_entity_poly.pdbx_strand_id
1 'polypeptide(L)'
;SIAQGGEAKVKKDLDGNWNEYESADEMLTSQQMIDHFFKNIPQQDGTRWITADIALQGEDKFVAFIWDGFHIIDLSVMNCSSGKQIMDELKLIASRYKIPNKRIIYDANGLGAYIGGKQSNTFLPGPIGFMNNGRAKENSLYFNLKSECADRMVARMKDKGYSIDEMLLKRMYCDKTLKEHLLDERRTLREFEKGSFLDGKFR
;
A
#
# COMPACT_ATOMS: atom_id res chain seq x y z
N SER A 1 -0.39 -1.37 -31.32
CA SER A 1 -0.86 -1.49 -29.91
C SER A 1 -2.10 -2.37 -29.76
N ILE A 2 -3.02 -2.38 -30.74
CA ILE A 2 -4.20 -3.28 -30.74
C ILE A 2 -3.78 -4.77 -30.88
N ALA A 3 -2.72 -5.06 -31.64
CA ALA A 3 -2.20 -6.42 -31.85
C ALA A 3 -1.65 -7.04 -30.57
N GLN A 4 -0.92 -6.29 -29.74
CA GLN A 4 -0.34 -6.80 -28.48
C GLN A 4 -1.40 -7.17 -27.44
N GLY A 5 -2.49 -6.39 -27.35
CA GLY A 5 -3.60 -6.73 -26.46
C GLY A 5 -4.36 -7.99 -26.89
N GLY A 6 -4.42 -8.27 -28.19
CA GLY A 6 -5.03 -9.46 -28.75
C GLY A 6 -4.24 -10.76 -28.43
N GLU A 7 -2.91 -10.73 -28.55
CA GLU A 7 -2.05 -11.88 -28.23
C GLU A 7 -2.06 -12.22 -26.75
N ALA A 8 -2.05 -11.23 -25.85
CA ALA A 8 -2.15 -11.45 -24.41
C ALA A 8 -3.49 -12.07 -24.02
N LYS A 9 -4.60 -11.64 -24.65
CA LYS A 9 -5.92 -12.22 -24.43
C LYS A 9 -6.01 -13.66 -24.92
N VAL A 10 -5.43 -13.97 -26.08
CA VAL A 10 -5.38 -15.34 -26.64
C VAL A 10 -4.60 -16.27 -25.71
N LYS A 11 -3.42 -15.85 -25.21
CA LYS A 11 -2.65 -16.64 -24.23
C LYS A 11 -3.45 -16.91 -22.96
N LYS A 12 -4.18 -15.93 -22.44
CA LYS A 12 -5.03 -16.11 -21.28
C LYS A 12 -6.13 -17.14 -21.51
N ASP A 13 -6.84 -17.01 -22.62
CA ASP A 13 -8.06 -17.79 -22.88
C ASP A 13 -7.76 -19.22 -23.38
N LEU A 14 -6.63 -19.44 -24.05
CA LEU A 14 -6.26 -20.75 -24.60
C LEU A 14 -5.26 -21.52 -23.73
N ASP A 15 -4.28 -20.85 -23.14
CA ASP A 15 -3.20 -21.51 -22.40
C ASP A 15 -3.44 -21.55 -20.89
N GLY A 16 -4.47 -20.88 -20.39
CA GLY A 16 -4.77 -20.80 -18.95
C GLY A 16 -3.66 -20.14 -18.12
N ASN A 17 -2.67 -19.52 -18.78
CA ASN A 17 -1.51 -18.92 -18.12
C ASN A 17 -1.81 -17.49 -17.66
N TRP A 18 -2.41 -17.40 -16.49
CA TRP A 18 -2.77 -16.14 -15.86
C TRP A 18 -1.57 -15.32 -15.37
N ASN A 19 -0.42 -15.98 -15.19
CA ASN A 19 0.79 -15.31 -14.66
C ASN A 19 1.50 -14.45 -15.71
N GLU A 20 1.32 -14.78 -17.01
CA GLU A 20 1.90 -14.00 -18.12
C GLU A 20 0.94 -12.95 -18.68
N TYR A 21 -0.32 -12.92 -18.19
CA TYR A 21 -1.27 -11.91 -18.63
C TYR A 21 -0.98 -10.57 -17.95
N GLU A 22 -0.24 -9.75 -18.64
CA GLU A 22 -0.06 -8.33 -18.32
C GLU A 22 -0.99 -7.52 -19.25
N SER A 23 -1.99 -6.88 -18.66
CA SER A 23 -2.84 -5.94 -19.40
C SER A 23 -1.99 -4.73 -19.82
N ALA A 24 -2.14 -4.26 -21.05
CA ALA A 24 -1.51 -3.02 -21.50
C ALA A 24 -1.94 -1.80 -20.66
N ASP A 25 -3.00 -1.96 -19.88
CA ASP A 25 -3.60 -0.93 -19.02
C ASP A 25 -3.11 -1.01 -17.57
N GLU A 26 -2.27 -1.98 -17.20
CA GLU A 26 -1.69 -2.07 -15.86
C GLU A 26 -0.73 -0.90 -15.61
N MET A 27 -0.88 -0.23 -14.48
CA MET A 27 0.01 0.86 -14.07
C MET A 27 1.42 0.35 -13.71
N LEU A 28 1.50 -0.89 -13.21
CA LEU A 28 2.75 -1.52 -12.78
C LEU A 28 2.70 -3.02 -13.06
N THR A 29 3.65 -3.54 -13.86
CA THR A 29 3.79 -4.97 -14.12
C THR A 29 4.52 -5.68 -12.98
N SER A 30 4.42 -7.03 -12.90
CA SER A 30 5.20 -7.83 -11.93
C SER A 30 6.69 -7.59 -12.08
N GLN A 31 7.19 -7.55 -13.32
CA GLN A 31 8.60 -7.35 -13.59
C GLN A 31 9.05 -5.96 -13.17
N GLN A 32 8.26 -4.93 -13.44
CA GLN A 32 8.53 -3.56 -12.98
C GLN A 32 8.54 -3.48 -11.45
N MET A 33 7.62 -4.17 -10.77
CA MET A 33 7.61 -4.23 -9.31
C MET A 33 8.88 -4.89 -8.77
N ILE A 34 9.31 -6.03 -9.35
CA ILE A 34 10.54 -6.70 -8.97
C ILE A 34 11.76 -5.79 -9.22
N ASP A 35 11.82 -5.15 -10.38
CA ASP A 35 12.97 -4.38 -10.81
C ASP A 35 13.11 -3.04 -10.08
N HIS A 36 11.99 -2.43 -9.70
CA HIS A 36 11.99 -1.09 -9.12
C HIS A 36 11.73 -1.10 -7.62
N PHE A 37 10.89 -1.99 -7.11
CA PHE A 37 10.50 -1.98 -5.71
C PHE A 37 11.32 -2.94 -4.85
N PHE A 38 11.69 -4.11 -5.38
CA PHE A 38 12.40 -5.12 -4.60
C PHE A 38 13.93 -5.06 -4.72
N LYS A 39 14.48 -4.43 -5.76
CA LYS A 39 15.94 -4.40 -6.00
C LYS A 39 16.61 -3.09 -5.64
N ASN A 40 15.86 -2.01 -5.52
CA ASN A 40 16.44 -0.69 -5.31
C ASN A 40 16.29 -0.24 -3.88
N ILE A 41 17.37 0.29 -3.31
CA ILE A 41 17.40 0.86 -1.97
C ILE A 41 17.54 2.36 -2.14
N PRO A 42 16.47 3.18 -1.93
CA PRO A 42 16.59 4.62 -1.96
C PRO A 42 17.44 5.10 -0.80
N GLN A 43 18.02 6.27 -0.96
CA GLN A 43 18.76 6.93 0.13
C GLN A 43 17.84 7.09 1.34
N GLN A 44 18.26 6.58 2.48
CA GLN A 44 17.58 6.74 3.75
C GLN A 44 17.96 8.09 4.35
N ASP A 45 16.96 8.86 4.77
CA ASP A 45 17.16 10.20 5.36
C ASP A 45 16.96 10.23 6.88
N GLY A 46 16.66 9.05 7.48
CA GLY A 46 16.37 8.92 8.90
C GLY A 46 14.98 9.44 9.30
N THR A 47 14.18 9.90 8.35
CA THR A 47 12.81 10.34 8.61
C THR A 47 11.87 9.15 8.62
N ARG A 48 11.52 8.68 9.81
CA ARG A 48 10.69 7.49 9.97
C ARG A 48 9.20 7.79 10.03
N TRP A 49 8.43 6.88 9.43
CA TRP A 49 6.97 6.91 9.36
C TRP A 49 6.38 5.54 9.67
N ILE A 50 5.13 5.52 10.10
CA ILE A 50 4.29 4.31 10.16
C ILE A 50 3.13 4.52 9.20
N THR A 51 2.84 3.53 8.35
CA THR A 51 1.58 3.44 7.61
C THR A 51 0.84 2.20 8.09
N ALA A 52 -0.44 2.32 8.42
CA ALA A 52 -1.22 1.23 8.98
C ALA A 52 -2.57 1.05 8.28
N ASP A 53 -2.86 -0.18 7.91
CA ASP A 53 -4.20 -0.62 7.55
C ASP A 53 -4.88 -1.21 8.79
N ILE A 54 -6.06 -0.64 9.12
CA ILE A 54 -6.77 -0.94 10.35
C ILE A 54 -7.88 -1.93 10.09
N ALA A 55 -7.69 -3.16 10.53
CA ALA A 55 -8.71 -4.19 10.56
C ALA A 55 -9.13 -4.50 11.99
N LEU A 56 -10.42 -4.38 12.28
CA LEU A 56 -11.03 -4.73 13.58
C LEU A 56 -11.91 -5.95 13.38
N GLN A 57 -11.70 -7.01 14.13
CA GLN A 57 -12.53 -8.22 14.20
C GLN A 57 -13.00 -8.78 12.85
N GLY A 58 -12.55 -9.96 12.49
CA GLY A 58 -12.90 -10.63 11.24
C GLY A 58 -11.72 -11.43 10.69
N GLU A 59 -11.76 -11.72 9.40
CA GLU A 59 -10.70 -12.41 8.68
C GLU A 59 -9.55 -11.47 8.28
N ASP A 60 -9.80 -10.16 8.28
CA ASP A 60 -8.83 -9.14 7.90
C ASP A 60 -7.78 -8.95 9.00
N LYS A 61 -6.57 -8.61 8.59
CA LYS A 61 -5.42 -8.42 9.48
C LYS A 61 -5.10 -6.93 9.61
N PHE A 62 -4.75 -6.51 10.83
CA PHE A 62 -4.04 -5.26 11.00
C PHE A 62 -2.63 -5.41 10.41
N VAL A 63 -2.22 -4.45 9.58
CA VAL A 63 -0.88 -4.41 8.97
C VAL A 63 -0.30 -3.02 9.14
N ALA A 64 0.92 -2.93 9.67
CA ALA A 64 1.65 -1.68 9.77
C ALA A 64 3.06 -1.81 9.17
N PHE A 65 3.38 -0.95 8.20
CA PHE A 65 4.73 -0.80 7.68
C PHE A 65 5.48 0.31 8.40
N ILE A 66 6.74 0.05 8.70
CA ILE A 66 7.68 1.02 9.28
C ILE A 66 8.65 1.45 8.18
N TRP A 67 8.70 2.74 7.91
CA TRP A 67 9.49 3.36 6.86
C TRP A 67 10.66 4.15 7.42
N ASP A 68 11.79 4.14 6.69
CA ASP A 68 12.85 5.13 6.79
C ASP A 68 12.96 5.83 5.43
N GLY A 69 12.52 7.09 5.35
CA GLY A 69 12.27 7.74 4.07
C GLY A 69 11.23 6.95 3.25
N PHE A 70 11.65 6.40 2.12
CA PHE A 70 10.83 5.55 1.24
C PHE A 70 11.29 4.08 1.23
N HIS A 71 12.05 3.68 2.25
CA HIS A 71 12.49 2.32 2.43
C HIS A 71 11.71 1.67 3.58
N ILE A 72 11.07 0.52 3.33
CA ILE A 72 10.38 -0.25 4.37
C ILE A 72 11.42 -1.04 5.15
N ILE A 73 11.55 -0.73 6.45
CA ILE A 73 12.53 -1.32 7.35
C ILE A 73 11.96 -2.38 8.28
N ASP A 74 10.65 -2.38 8.50
CA ASP A 74 9.97 -3.40 9.32
C ASP A 74 8.47 -3.45 9.02
N LEU A 75 7.82 -4.50 9.52
CA LEU A 75 6.41 -4.80 9.35
C LEU A 75 5.85 -5.43 10.63
N SER A 76 4.70 -4.95 11.08
CA SER A 76 3.87 -5.59 12.11
C SER A 76 2.56 -6.08 11.52
N VAL A 77 2.19 -7.32 11.85
CA VAL A 77 0.94 -7.95 11.43
C VAL A 77 0.25 -8.55 12.66
N MET A 78 -1.03 -8.26 12.86
CA MET A 78 -1.84 -8.88 13.91
C MET A 78 -3.12 -9.47 13.32
N ASN A 79 -3.46 -10.68 13.76
CA ASN A 79 -4.74 -11.31 13.45
C ASN A 79 -5.78 -10.87 14.49
N CYS A 80 -7.00 -10.61 14.07
CA CYS A 80 -8.15 -10.37 14.96
C CYS A 80 -7.83 -9.42 16.12
N SER A 81 -7.76 -8.13 15.87
CA SER A 81 -7.37 -7.15 16.87
C SER A 81 -8.54 -6.29 17.33
N SER A 82 -8.57 -5.97 18.61
CA SER A 82 -9.42 -4.91 19.15
C SER A 82 -8.76 -3.54 18.91
N GLY A 83 -9.57 -2.49 18.90
CA GLY A 83 -9.04 -1.12 18.79
C GLY A 83 -7.97 -0.81 19.85
N LYS A 84 -8.11 -1.36 21.07
CA LYS A 84 -7.10 -1.21 22.13
C LYS A 84 -5.79 -1.88 21.77
N GLN A 85 -5.81 -3.11 21.27
CA GLN A 85 -4.60 -3.85 20.86
C GLN A 85 -3.86 -3.13 19.71
N ILE A 86 -4.61 -2.61 18.73
CA ILE A 86 -4.03 -1.82 17.64
C ILE A 86 -3.34 -0.56 18.18
N MET A 87 -3.99 0.14 19.09
CA MET A 87 -3.43 1.33 19.71
C MET A 87 -2.17 1.04 20.52
N ASP A 88 -2.17 -0.04 21.28
CA ASP A 88 -1.03 -0.45 22.09
C ASP A 88 0.14 -0.87 21.17
N GLU A 89 -0.12 -1.56 20.06
CA GLU A 89 0.88 -1.93 19.06
C GLU A 89 1.45 -0.70 18.36
N LEU A 90 0.62 0.23 17.91
CA LEU A 90 1.10 1.48 17.29
C LEU A 90 1.99 2.29 18.24
N LYS A 91 1.63 2.36 19.52
CA LYS A 91 2.47 3.00 20.56
C LYS A 91 3.79 2.28 20.75
N LEU A 92 3.76 0.94 20.78
CA LEU A 92 4.96 0.11 20.92
C LEU A 92 5.92 0.33 19.74
N ILE A 93 5.42 0.26 18.51
CA ILE A 93 6.20 0.52 17.30
C ILE A 93 6.75 1.95 17.31
N ALA A 94 5.90 2.94 17.57
CA ALA A 94 6.29 4.34 17.61
C ALA A 94 7.41 4.60 18.64
N SER A 95 7.31 3.99 19.82
CA SER A 95 8.36 4.05 20.85
C SER A 95 9.65 3.37 20.40
N ARG A 96 9.56 2.15 19.88
CA ARG A 96 10.74 1.34 19.43
C ARG A 96 11.55 2.08 18.37
N TYR A 97 10.87 2.67 17.39
CA TYR A 97 11.50 3.36 16.26
C TYR A 97 11.66 4.86 16.46
N LYS A 98 11.28 5.40 17.63
CA LYS A 98 11.31 6.83 17.98
C LYS A 98 10.53 7.69 16.97
N ILE A 99 9.34 7.21 16.59
CA ILE A 99 8.46 7.88 15.61
C ILE A 99 7.43 8.72 16.37
N PRO A 100 7.35 10.02 16.14
CA PRO A 100 6.32 10.84 16.75
C PRO A 100 4.95 10.52 16.16
N ASN A 101 3.89 10.60 16.96
CA ASN A 101 2.51 10.24 16.54
C ASN A 101 2.07 10.95 15.25
N LYS A 102 2.49 12.19 15.02
CA LYS A 102 2.20 12.95 13.79
C LYS A 102 2.78 12.33 12.50
N ARG A 103 3.62 11.30 12.63
CA ARG A 103 4.18 10.51 11.51
C ARG A 103 3.57 9.11 11.43
N ILE A 104 2.43 8.90 12.02
CA ILE A 104 1.61 7.70 11.85
C ILE A 104 0.47 8.05 10.93
N ILE A 105 0.37 7.34 9.81
CA ILE A 105 -0.72 7.46 8.83
C ILE A 105 -1.51 6.16 8.88
N TYR A 106 -2.83 6.23 8.96
CA TYR A 106 -3.68 5.05 9.00
C TYR A 106 -4.89 5.19 8.08
N ASP A 107 -5.41 4.08 7.57
CA ASP A 107 -6.66 4.11 6.81
C ASP A 107 -7.82 4.48 7.75
N ALA A 108 -8.40 5.65 7.51
CA ALA A 108 -9.50 6.20 8.29
C ALA A 108 -10.87 5.88 7.67
N ASN A 109 -10.95 5.13 6.58
CA ASN A 109 -12.21 4.66 6.03
C ASN A 109 -12.81 3.58 6.94
N GLY A 110 -14.11 3.60 7.11
CA GLY A 110 -14.79 2.58 7.90
C GLY A 110 -14.30 2.51 9.36
N LEU A 111 -13.72 1.39 9.72
CA LEU A 111 -13.29 1.10 11.11
C LEU A 111 -12.08 1.93 11.55
N GLY A 112 -11.24 2.39 10.62
CA GLY A 112 -10.11 3.26 10.93
C GLY A 112 -10.54 4.61 11.52
N ALA A 113 -11.73 5.10 11.17
CA ALA A 113 -12.33 6.30 11.78
C ALA A 113 -12.50 6.18 13.31
N TYR A 114 -12.61 4.94 13.82
CA TYR A 114 -12.73 4.66 15.24
C TYR A 114 -11.47 5.00 16.05
N ILE A 115 -10.30 4.93 15.45
CA ILE A 115 -9.01 5.23 16.09
C ILE A 115 -8.77 6.73 16.18
N GLY A 116 -9.22 7.48 15.18
CA GLY A 116 -9.12 8.94 15.11
C GLY A 116 -10.34 9.71 15.62
N GLY A 117 -11.42 9.02 16.01
CA GLY A 117 -12.68 9.65 16.41
C GLY A 117 -12.63 10.27 17.81
N LYS A 118 -13.23 11.45 17.98
CA LYS A 118 -13.34 12.18 19.26
C LYS A 118 -14.18 11.43 20.34
N GLN A 119 -14.71 10.25 20.00
CA GLN A 119 -15.69 9.55 20.84
C GLN A 119 -15.11 8.37 21.64
N SER A 120 -13.87 7.98 21.45
CA SER A 120 -13.29 6.87 22.19
C SER A 120 -12.14 7.31 23.09
N ASN A 121 -12.13 6.82 24.35
CA ASN A 121 -11.00 6.95 25.28
C ASN A 121 -9.74 6.20 24.80
N THR A 122 -9.78 5.59 23.61
CA THR A 122 -8.67 4.87 22.96
C THR A 122 -7.87 5.77 22.01
N PHE A 123 -8.26 7.02 21.89
CA PHE A 123 -7.66 7.97 20.96
C PHE A 123 -6.15 8.20 21.19
N LEU A 124 -5.36 7.98 20.15
CA LEU A 124 -3.96 8.37 20.08
C LEU A 124 -3.87 9.74 19.41
N PRO A 125 -3.55 10.84 20.15
CA PRO A 125 -3.49 12.16 19.53
C PRO A 125 -2.30 12.26 18.56
N GLY A 126 -2.55 12.82 17.38
CA GLY A 126 -1.51 13.16 16.43
C GLY A 126 -1.44 12.36 15.14
N PRO A 127 -1.88 11.07 15.06
CA PRO A 127 -1.89 10.34 13.80
C PRO A 127 -2.77 11.01 12.74
N ILE A 128 -2.41 10.75 11.47
CA ILE A 128 -3.07 11.30 10.29
C ILE A 128 -4.00 10.22 9.72
N GLY A 129 -5.29 10.48 9.70
CA GLY A 129 -6.26 9.62 9.02
C GLY A 129 -6.24 9.85 7.51
N PHE A 130 -5.99 8.81 6.74
CA PHE A 130 -6.09 8.82 5.29
C PHE A 130 -7.52 8.46 4.86
N MET A 131 -8.14 9.36 4.11
CA MET A 131 -9.49 9.18 3.58
C MET A 131 -9.42 8.93 2.08
N ASN A 132 -9.70 7.70 1.63
CA ASN A 132 -9.63 7.30 0.23
C ASN A 132 -10.41 8.23 -0.71
N ASN A 133 -11.64 8.58 -0.32
CA ASN A 133 -12.51 9.47 -1.09
C ASN A 133 -12.28 10.96 -0.79
N GLY A 134 -11.23 11.29 -0.02
CA GLY A 134 -10.86 12.66 0.25
C GLY A 134 -10.55 13.43 -1.04
N ARG A 135 -10.66 14.76 -0.97
CA ARG A 135 -10.35 15.63 -2.10
C ARG A 135 -8.88 15.49 -2.48
N ALA A 136 -8.59 15.24 -3.77
CA ALA A 136 -7.24 15.27 -4.31
C ALA A 136 -6.60 16.65 -4.10
N LYS A 137 -5.29 16.71 -3.90
CA LYS A 137 -4.54 17.98 -3.83
C LYS A 137 -4.52 18.65 -5.21
N GLU A 138 -4.29 17.86 -6.27
CA GLU A 138 -4.38 18.29 -7.67
C GLU A 138 -5.72 17.88 -8.27
N ASN A 139 -6.79 18.48 -7.77
CA ASN A 139 -8.17 18.15 -8.13
C ASN A 139 -8.55 18.44 -9.59
N SER A 140 -7.69 19.09 -10.35
CA SER A 140 -7.83 19.24 -11.81
C SER A 140 -7.44 17.98 -12.57
N LEU A 141 -6.54 17.14 -12.00
CA LEU A 141 -5.99 15.94 -12.62
C LEU A 141 -6.58 14.65 -12.03
N TYR A 142 -6.94 14.66 -10.75
CA TYR A 142 -7.37 13.46 -10.04
C TYR A 142 -8.77 13.59 -9.48
N PHE A 143 -9.51 12.49 -9.51
CA PHE A 143 -10.88 12.44 -9.02
C PHE A 143 -10.93 12.51 -7.48
N ASN A 144 -10.06 11.80 -6.81
CA ASN A 144 -9.95 11.75 -5.36
C ASN A 144 -8.50 11.55 -4.89
N LEU A 145 -8.29 11.57 -3.56
CA LEU A 145 -6.99 11.43 -2.97
C LEU A 145 -6.38 10.03 -3.20
N LYS A 146 -7.20 8.96 -3.25
CA LYS A 146 -6.73 7.60 -3.55
C LYS A 146 -6.07 7.56 -4.93
N SER A 147 -6.73 8.09 -5.95
CA SER A 147 -6.22 8.11 -7.33
C SER A 147 -4.92 8.90 -7.44
N GLU A 148 -4.84 10.07 -6.80
CA GLU A 148 -3.62 10.87 -6.77
C GLU A 148 -2.46 10.12 -6.09
N CYS A 149 -2.71 9.52 -4.93
CA CYS A 149 -1.68 8.78 -4.20
C CYS A 149 -1.21 7.53 -4.96
N ALA A 150 -2.13 6.80 -5.61
CA ALA A 150 -1.80 5.63 -6.40
C ALA A 150 -0.90 5.96 -7.59
N ASP A 151 -1.27 6.98 -8.38
CA ASP A 151 -0.48 7.42 -9.52
C ASP A 151 0.92 7.90 -9.10
N ARG A 152 1.01 8.72 -8.05
CA ARG A 152 2.28 9.19 -7.50
C ARG A 152 3.14 8.05 -6.94
N MET A 153 2.53 7.05 -6.31
CA MET A 153 3.23 5.87 -5.81
C MET A 153 3.84 5.08 -6.96
N VAL A 154 3.05 4.78 -8.01
CA VAL A 154 3.52 4.05 -9.18
C VAL A 154 4.62 4.82 -9.93
N ALA A 155 4.45 6.13 -10.13
CA ALA A 155 5.49 6.97 -10.73
C ALA A 155 6.80 6.89 -9.93
N ARG A 156 6.72 7.00 -8.61
CA ARG A 156 7.90 6.87 -7.74
C ARG A 156 8.51 5.48 -7.77
N MET A 157 7.72 4.40 -7.86
CA MET A 157 8.24 3.04 -8.03
C MET A 157 9.03 2.91 -9.34
N LYS A 158 8.49 3.44 -10.44
CA LYS A 158 9.18 3.44 -11.76
C LYS A 158 10.47 4.24 -11.75
N ASP A 159 10.53 5.30 -10.96
CA ASP A 159 11.75 6.10 -10.74
C ASP A 159 12.69 5.48 -9.67
N LYS A 160 12.46 4.23 -9.28
CA LYS A 160 13.25 3.52 -8.27
C LYS A 160 13.28 4.24 -6.91
N GLY A 161 12.19 4.91 -6.56
CA GLY A 161 12.07 5.74 -5.37
C GLY A 161 11.58 4.99 -4.11
N TYR A 162 11.21 3.69 -4.22
CA TYR A 162 10.81 2.84 -3.10
C TYR A 162 11.65 1.58 -3.02
N SER A 163 11.81 1.04 -1.82
CA SER A 163 12.39 -0.28 -1.61
C SER A 163 11.92 -0.93 -0.31
N ILE A 164 12.22 -2.21 -0.17
CA ILE A 164 11.95 -3.00 1.04
C ILE A 164 13.25 -3.67 1.46
N ASP A 165 13.49 -3.73 2.77
CA ASP A 165 14.61 -4.47 3.33
C ASP A 165 14.60 -5.92 2.86
N GLU A 166 15.76 -6.43 2.40
CA GLU A 166 15.86 -7.75 1.80
C GLU A 166 15.53 -8.87 2.79
N MET A 167 15.91 -8.71 4.06
CA MET A 167 15.59 -9.69 5.11
C MET A 167 14.09 -9.72 5.38
N LEU A 168 13.44 -8.57 5.30
CA LEU A 168 12.00 -8.47 5.46
C LEU A 168 11.24 -9.15 4.30
N LEU A 169 11.72 -9.02 3.07
CA LEU A 169 11.14 -9.70 1.90
C LEU A 169 11.16 -11.23 2.04
N LYS A 170 12.18 -11.78 2.67
CA LYS A 170 12.37 -13.23 2.91
C LYS A 170 11.61 -13.75 4.13
N ARG A 171 11.06 -12.85 4.97
CA ARG A 171 10.36 -13.23 6.19
C ARG A 171 9.02 -13.89 5.86
N MET A 172 8.75 -15.01 6.54
CA MET A 172 7.47 -15.73 6.42
C MET A 172 6.36 -15.03 7.19
N TYR A 173 5.22 -14.91 6.53
CA TYR A 173 3.95 -14.44 7.11
C TYR A 173 2.87 -15.46 6.73
N CYS A 174 2.41 -16.23 7.72
CA CYS A 174 1.56 -17.39 7.49
C CYS A 174 2.27 -18.45 6.63
N ASP A 175 1.81 -18.68 5.41
CA ASP A 175 2.24 -19.72 4.47
C ASP A 175 3.21 -19.24 3.38
N LYS A 176 3.44 -17.93 3.27
CA LYS A 176 4.24 -17.31 2.22
C LYS A 176 5.22 -16.27 2.76
N THR A 177 6.25 -15.98 1.98
CA THR A 177 7.14 -14.84 2.24
C THR A 177 6.43 -13.52 1.98
N LEU A 178 6.92 -12.44 2.60
CA LEU A 178 6.38 -11.09 2.30
C LEU A 178 6.44 -10.78 0.80
N LYS A 179 7.54 -11.18 0.13
CA LYS A 179 7.67 -10.98 -1.32
C LYS A 179 6.55 -11.67 -2.10
N GLU A 180 6.23 -12.93 -1.77
CA GLU A 180 5.15 -13.68 -2.42
C GLU A 180 3.79 -13.05 -2.15
N HIS A 181 3.50 -12.62 -0.91
CA HIS A 181 2.28 -11.90 -0.59
C HIS A 181 2.13 -10.63 -1.44
N LEU A 182 3.19 -9.81 -1.53
CA LEU A 182 3.16 -8.57 -2.32
C LEU A 182 2.98 -8.83 -3.83
N LEU A 183 3.56 -9.91 -4.36
CA LEU A 183 3.36 -10.30 -5.76
C LEU A 183 1.95 -10.84 -6.01
N ASP A 184 1.38 -11.58 -5.06
CA ASP A 184 -0.02 -12.04 -5.16
C ASP A 184 -1.00 -10.87 -5.06
N GLU A 185 -0.76 -9.93 -4.15
CA GLU A 185 -1.54 -8.70 -3.99
C GLU A 185 -1.44 -7.78 -5.22
N ARG A 186 -0.51 -8.03 -6.14
CA ARG A 186 -0.51 -7.38 -7.45
C ARG A 186 -1.86 -7.49 -8.15
N ARG A 187 -2.62 -8.52 -7.87
CA ARG A 187 -4.00 -8.65 -8.38
C ARG A 187 -4.91 -7.56 -7.83
N THR A 188 -4.65 -7.08 -6.64
CA THR A 188 -5.35 -5.95 -6.01
C THR A 188 -4.90 -4.62 -6.61
N LEU A 189 -3.66 -4.52 -7.10
CA LEU A 189 -3.17 -3.39 -7.88
C LEU A 189 -3.87 -3.25 -9.25
N ARG A 190 -4.67 -4.23 -9.67
CA ARG A 190 -5.62 -4.06 -10.78
C ARG A 190 -6.68 -2.98 -10.51
N GLU A 191 -6.93 -2.64 -9.25
CA GLU A 191 -7.71 -1.45 -8.92
C GLU A 191 -7.02 -0.15 -9.37
N PHE A 192 -5.72 -0.23 -9.67
CA PHE A 192 -4.92 0.83 -10.26
C PHE A 192 -4.66 0.58 -11.77
N GLU A 193 -5.51 -0.19 -12.44
CA GLU A 193 -5.58 -0.15 -13.90
C GLU A 193 -5.70 1.32 -14.30
N LYS A 194 -4.98 1.72 -15.36
CA LYS A 194 -5.05 3.08 -15.89
C LYS A 194 -6.51 3.51 -15.89
N GLY A 195 -6.85 4.29 -14.89
CA GLY A 195 -8.23 4.64 -14.63
C GLY A 195 -8.81 5.29 -15.86
N SER A 196 -10.00 4.89 -16.20
CA SER A 196 -10.78 5.60 -17.19
C SER A 196 -10.81 7.08 -16.79
N PHE A 197 -10.35 7.95 -17.66
CA PHE A 197 -10.55 9.37 -17.48
C PHE A 197 -12.05 9.63 -17.52
N LEU A 198 -12.64 10.00 -16.42
CA LEU A 198 -13.99 10.55 -16.38
C LEU A 198 -13.87 12.07 -16.24
N ASP A 199 -14.50 12.82 -17.16
CA ASP A 199 -14.44 14.29 -17.20
C ASP A 199 -13.01 14.85 -17.21
N GLY A 200 -12.07 14.15 -17.87
CA GLY A 200 -10.69 14.57 -17.98
C GLY A 200 -9.84 14.35 -16.74
N LYS A 201 -10.37 13.67 -15.72
CA LYS A 201 -9.64 13.35 -14.47
C LYS A 201 -9.33 11.87 -14.35
N PHE A 202 -8.16 11.57 -13.84
CA PHE A 202 -7.75 10.21 -13.47
C PHE A 202 -8.58 9.70 -12.26
N ARG A 203 -9.18 8.53 -12.41
CA ARG A 203 -10.03 7.86 -11.42
C ARG A 203 -9.30 6.80 -10.66
#